data_181f282e4361e19696341bfc578d74eb
#
_entry.id   181f282e4361e19696341bfc578d74eb
#
_cell.length_a   1.000
_cell.length_b   1.000
_cell.length_c   1.000
_cell.angle_alpha   90.00
_cell.angle_beta   90.00
_cell.angle_gamma   90.00
#
_symmetry.space_group_name_H-M   'P 1'
#
loop_
_entity.id
_entity.type
_entity.pdbx_description
1 polymer ?
#
loop_
_entity_poly.entity_id
_entity_poly.type
_entity_poly.pdbx_seq_one_letter_code
_entity_poly.pdbx_strand_id
1 'polypeptide(L)'
;FIPAFTAGAKAPLGTPTREVLLDMAWDCLEEYNFSCIRTNAVAVSKATQIMSEKEEQTETQEAETKQQTEEQNSETSFDVTQYIFVGDSRTVGMHETVGDSGCVWIGQVSAGLSWFQDTAVGEIDESVTQGSVIIINMGVNDLGNAWGYIDLLKEKIPQWMEKGAEVYYMSVNPVENHPYISNEDIANFNNILYNNLPSETGWIETNSYLLESGYSTQDGVHFDAETYQKIFNYTMEVLSGFGRQ
;
A
#
# COMPACT_ATOMS: atom_id res chain seq x y z
N PHE A 1 -7.84 31.22 13.11
CA PHE A 1 -9.23 31.45 13.57
C PHE A 1 -10.14 30.87 12.50
N ILE A 2 -10.70 29.69 12.75
CA ILE A 2 -11.74 29.10 11.91
C ILE A 2 -13.06 29.72 12.36
N PRO A 3 -13.83 30.39 11.50
CA PRO A 3 -15.15 30.86 11.88
C PRO A 3 -16.06 29.68 12.21
N ALA A 4 -16.71 29.76 13.38
CA ALA A 4 -17.68 28.78 13.81
C ALA A 4 -18.85 28.74 12.82
N PHE A 5 -19.18 27.55 12.33
CA PHE A 5 -20.39 27.31 11.54
C PHE A 5 -21.61 27.72 12.39
N THR A 6 -22.37 28.66 11.90
CA THR A 6 -23.68 28.99 12.48
C THR A 6 -24.64 27.84 12.19
N ALA A 7 -25.25 27.31 13.24
CA ALA A 7 -26.27 26.26 13.16
C ALA A 7 -27.45 26.72 12.32
N GLY A 8 -27.62 26.11 11.14
CA GLY A 8 -28.76 26.41 10.25
C GLY A 8 -28.70 25.82 8.86
N ALA A 9 -27.52 25.44 8.35
CA ALA A 9 -27.41 24.79 7.04
C ALA A 9 -27.48 23.25 7.21
N LYS A 10 -28.55 22.63 6.69
CA LYS A 10 -28.64 21.18 6.57
C LYS A 10 -27.49 20.72 5.66
N ALA A 11 -26.57 19.95 6.20
CA ALA A 11 -25.55 19.26 5.40
C ALA A 11 -26.26 18.36 4.36
N PRO A 12 -25.82 18.33 3.11
CA PRO A 12 -26.32 17.37 2.14
C PRO A 12 -25.99 15.95 2.60
N LEU A 13 -27.02 15.07 2.56
CA LEU A 13 -26.89 13.65 2.86
C LEU A 13 -26.07 12.98 1.74
N GLY A 14 -24.81 12.67 2.01
CA GLY A 14 -23.91 11.94 1.12
C GLY A 14 -22.46 12.42 1.29
N THR A 15 -21.50 11.50 1.19
CA THR A 15 -20.08 11.87 1.14
C THR A 15 -19.84 12.68 -0.14
N PRO A 16 -19.32 13.92 -0.07
CA PRO A 16 -19.12 14.73 -1.26
C PRO A 16 -18.12 14.04 -2.19
N THR A 17 -18.42 14.02 -3.49
CA THR A 17 -17.49 13.52 -4.50
C THR A 17 -16.23 14.39 -4.53
N ARG A 18 -15.14 13.87 -5.08
CA ARG A 18 -13.87 14.59 -5.22
C ARG A 18 -14.06 15.94 -5.95
N GLU A 19 -14.97 16.00 -6.93
CA GLU A 19 -15.29 17.22 -7.68
C GLU A 19 -15.96 18.25 -6.78
N VAL A 20 -16.91 17.85 -5.92
CA VAL A 20 -17.57 18.76 -4.97
C VAL A 20 -16.59 19.30 -3.94
N LEU A 21 -15.62 18.49 -3.48
CA LEU A 21 -14.56 18.94 -2.56
C LEU A 21 -13.59 19.91 -3.25
N LEU A 22 -13.31 19.73 -4.54
CA LEU A 22 -12.46 20.64 -5.32
C LEU A 22 -13.16 21.96 -5.58
N ASP A 23 -14.46 21.96 -5.91
CA ASP A 23 -15.26 23.17 -6.07
C ASP A 23 -15.38 23.96 -4.75
N MET A 24 -15.64 23.27 -3.62
CA MET A 24 -15.67 23.91 -2.30
C MET A 24 -14.30 24.49 -1.89
N ALA A 25 -13.20 23.83 -2.26
CA ALA A 25 -11.85 24.34 -2.02
C ALA A 25 -11.54 25.54 -2.94
N TRP A 26 -12.06 25.54 -4.15
CA TRP A 26 -11.89 26.63 -5.12
C TRP A 26 -12.66 27.88 -4.70
N ASP A 27 -13.91 27.73 -4.26
CA ASP A 27 -14.74 28.83 -3.72
C ASP A 27 -14.09 29.45 -2.47
N CYS A 28 -13.52 28.63 -1.56
CA CYS A 28 -12.76 29.15 -0.41
C CYS A 28 -11.49 29.89 -0.82
N LEU A 29 -10.81 29.49 -1.88
CA LEU A 29 -9.64 30.18 -2.41
C LEU A 29 -9.98 31.51 -3.09
N GLU A 30 -11.12 31.59 -3.78
CA GLU A 30 -11.60 32.85 -4.37
C GLU A 30 -11.98 33.88 -3.31
N GLU A 31 -12.71 33.51 -2.26
CA GLU A 31 -13.04 34.43 -1.16
C GLU A 31 -11.81 34.97 -0.41
N TYR A 32 -10.75 34.16 -0.26
CA TYR A 32 -9.53 34.58 0.47
C TYR A 32 -8.55 35.39 -0.39
N ASN A 33 -8.55 35.21 -1.72
CA ASN A 33 -7.56 35.82 -2.63
C ASN A 33 -7.94 37.21 -3.18
N PHE A 34 -9.21 37.59 -3.15
CA PHE A 34 -9.62 38.88 -3.75
C PHE A 34 -9.06 40.12 -3.04
N SER A 35 -8.68 39.98 -1.77
CA SER A 35 -8.03 41.06 -1.01
C SER A 35 -6.51 41.16 -1.27
N CYS A 36 -5.86 40.06 -1.64
CA CYS A 36 -4.42 39.99 -1.86
C CYS A 36 -3.99 40.30 -3.30
N ILE A 37 -4.85 40.03 -4.29
CA ILE A 37 -4.55 40.18 -5.73
C ILE A 37 -4.54 41.64 -6.17
N ARG A 38 -5.25 42.53 -5.48
CA ARG A 38 -5.27 43.96 -5.82
C ARG A 38 -3.97 44.72 -5.55
N THR A 39 -3.03 44.15 -4.81
CA THR A 39 -1.78 44.84 -4.45
C THR A 39 -0.55 44.39 -5.25
N ASN A 40 -0.63 43.40 -6.16
CA ASN A 40 0.58 42.90 -6.84
C ASN A 40 0.37 42.49 -8.31
N ALA A 41 -0.20 43.35 -9.13
CA ALA A 41 -0.27 43.14 -10.60
C ALA A 41 1.12 42.91 -11.25
N VAL A 42 2.18 43.43 -10.65
CA VAL A 42 3.57 43.23 -11.10
C VAL A 42 4.08 41.83 -10.79
N ALA A 43 3.66 41.21 -9.67
CA ALA A 43 4.06 39.85 -9.30
C ALA A 43 3.41 38.80 -10.19
N VAL A 44 2.14 39.00 -10.58
CA VAL A 44 1.41 38.07 -11.48
C VAL A 44 2.03 38.10 -12.88
N SER A 45 2.36 39.28 -13.42
CA SER A 45 3.04 39.41 -14.73
C SER A 45 4.39 38.69 -14.73
N LYS A 46 5.15 38.81 -13.64
CA LYS A 46 6.48 38.17 -13.52
C LYS A 46 6.38 36.63 -13.37
N ALA A 47 5.35 36.15 -12.65
CA ALA A 47 5.09 34.71 -12.51
C ALA A 47 4.68 34.07 -13.85
N THR A 48 3.82 34.74 -14.65
CA THR A 48 3.41 34.27 -15.97
C THR A 48 4.59 34.22 -16.95
N GLN A 49 5.50 35.20 -16.88
CA GLN A 49 6.70 35.22 -17.71
C GLN A 49 7.69 34.10 -17.35
N ILE A 50 7.87 33.82 -16.04
CA ILE A 50 8.71 32.70 -15.57
C ILE A 50 8.09 31.34 -15.96
N MET A 51 6.78 31.22 -15.98
CA MET A 51 6.13 29.98 -16.40
C MET A 51 6.28 29.75 -17.91
N SER A 52 6.14 30.79 -18.75
CA SER A 52 6.34 30.64 -20.20
C SER A 52 7.80 30.33 -20.58
N GLU A 53 8.77 30.93 -19.89
CA GLU A 53 10.20 30.64 -20.07
C GLU A 53 10.58 29.23 -19.59
N LYS A 54 9.85 28.69 -18.59
CA LYS A 54 10.01 27.31 -18.12
C LYS A 54 9.40 26.29 -19.09
N GLU A 55 8.26 26.58 -19.67
CA GLU A 55 7.63 25.71 -20.68
C GLU A 55 8.50 25.59 -21.94
N GLU A 56 9.08 26.69 -22.43
CA GLU A 56 9.97 26.68 -23.59
C GLU A 56 11.30 25.95 -23.31
N GLN A 57 11.83 26.01 -22.06
CA GLN A 57 13.01 25.25 -21.65
C GLN A 57 12.71 23.75 -21.41
N THR A 58 11.49 23.41 -20.98
CA THR A 58 11.06 22.02 -20.76
C THR A 58 10.87 21.30 -22.10
N GLU A 59 10.27 21.97 -23.12
CA GLU A 59 10.11 21.36 -24.44
C GLU A 59 11.46 21.11 -25.15
N THR A 60 12.46 21.97 -24.95
CA THR A 60 13.80 21.79 -25.52
C THR A 60 14.58 20.66 -24.81
N GLN A 61 14.43 20.54 -23.49
CA GLN A 61 15.04 19.46 -22.71
C GLN A 61 14.35 18.10 -22.93
N GLU A 62 13.02 18.08 -23.13
CA GLU A 62 12.30 16.85 -23.46
C GLU A 62 12.66 16.30 -24.85
N ALA A 63 12.99 17.17 -25.82
CA ALA A 63 13.43 16.74 -27.15
C ALA A 63 14.85 16.15 -27.14
N GLU A 64 15.76 16.71 -26.33
CA GLU A 64 17.13 16.18 -26.18
C GLU A 64 17.18 14.94 -25.30
N THR A 65 16.29 14.84 -24.27
CA THR A 65 16.18 13.67 -23.40
C THR A 65 15.56 12.47 -24.13
N LYS A 66 14.61 12.70 -25.05
CA LYS A 66 14.00 11.60 -25.83
C LYS A 66 15.01 10.91 -26.78
N GLN A 67 16.01 11.61 -27.30
CA GLN A 67 17.04 10.99 -28.10
C GLN A 67 18.12 10.24 -27.31
N GLN A 68 18.29 10.55 -26.01
CA GLN A 68 19.20 9.81 -25.12
C GLN A 68 18.53 8.69 -24.36
N THR A 69 17.19 8.69 -24.25
CA THR A 69 16.42 7.68 -23.50
C THR A 69 16.09 6.45 -24.34
N GLU A 70 16.15 6.55 -25.69
CA GLU A 70 15.93 5.37 -26.56
C GLU A 70 17.10 4.38 -26.57
N GLU A 71 18.29 4.76 -26.09
CA GLU A 71 19.45 3.84 -26.00
C GLU A 71 19.68 3.24 -24.60
N GLN A 72 18.90 3.57 -23.58
CA GLN A 72 19.08 3.06 -22.21
C GLN A 72 17.82 2.47 -21.56
N ASN A 73 16.78 2.21 -22.31
CA ASN A 73 15.65 1.44 -21.79
C ASN A 73 15.87 -0.06 -22.06
N SER A 74 16.95 -0.62 -21.53
CA SER A 74 16.92 -2.02 -21.17
C SER A 74 16.03 -2.09 -19.91
N GLU A 75 14.75 -2.36 -20.09
CA GLU A 75 13.92 -2.90 -19.03
C GLU A 75 14.68 -4.11 -18.47
N THR A 76 15.37 -3.93 -17.35
CA THR A 76 15.85 -5.07 -16.58
C THR A 76 14.60 -5.71 -16.02
N SER A 77 14.05 -6.68 -16.76
CA SER A 77 12.96 -7.51 -16.26
C SER A 77 13.42 -8.11 -14.93
N PHE A 78 12.68 -7.88 -13.86
CA PHE A 78 12.94 -8.53 -12.59
C PHE A 78 12.61 -10.02 -12.74
N ASP A 79 13.66 -10.85 -12.83
CA ASP A 79 13.49 -12.29 -12.94
C ASP A 79 13.18 -12.88 -11.57
N VAL A 80 11.92 -13.25 -11.36
CA VAL A 80 11.50 -13.90 -10.13
C VAL A 80 12.10 -15.29 -10.03
N THR A 81 12.85 -15.53 -8.94
CA THR A 81 13.48 -16.83 -8.67
C THR A 81 12.71 -17.64 -7.62
N GLN A 82 12.04 -16.98 -6.70
CA GLN A 82 11.22 -17.61 -5.66
C GLN A 82 10.23 -16.64 -5.03
N TYR A 83 9.17 -17.19 -4.47
CA TYR A 83 8.23 -16.47 -3.60
C TYR A 83 8.42 -16.92 -2.15
N ILE A 84 8.51 -15.97 -1.21
CA ILE A 84 8.65 -16.22 0.22
C ILE A 84 7.43 -15.66 0.93
N PHE A 85 6.51 -16.52 1.34
CA PHE A 85 5.33 -16.13 2.13
C PHE A 85 5.66 -16.16 3.61
N VAL A 86 5.40 -15.05 4.29
CA VAL A 86 5.70 -14.88 5.71
C VAL A 86 4.46 -14.46 6.45
N GLY A 87 4.10 -15.17 7.54
CA GLY A 87 2.93 -14.77 8.28
C GLY A 87 2.53 -15.62 9.47
N ASP A 88 1.36 -15.33 9.98
CA ASP A 88 0.75 -15.99 11.14
C ASP A 88 -0.01 -17.29 10.75
N SER A 89 -0.95 -17.71 11.59
CA SER A 89 -1.76 -18.91 11.37
C SER A 89 -2.54 -18.92 10.05
N ARG A 90 -2.85 -17.74 9.50
CA ARG A 90 -3.52 -17.63 8.19
C ARG A 90 -2.56 -17.99 7.05
N THR A 91 -1.29 -17.65 7.17
CA THR A 91 -0.25 -18.10 6.22
C THR A 91 0.00 -19.60 6.34
N VAL A 92 -0.02 -20.14 7.56
CA VAL A 92 0.05 -21.59 7.79
C VAL A 92 -1.12 -22.31 7.12
N GLY A 93 -2.37 -21.85 7.33
CA GLY A 93 -3.56 -22.43 6.74
C GLY A 93 -3.59 -22.31 5.20
N MET A 94 -3.05 -21.22 4.65
CA MET A 94 -2.89 -21.07 3.21
C MET A 94 -1.88 -22.07 2.65
N HIS A 95 -0.72 -22.26 3.31
CA HIS A 95 0.27 -23.27 2.94
C HIS A 95 -0.31 -24.69 2.97
N GLU A 96 -1.02 -25.05 4.04
CA GLU A 96 -1.68 -26.37 4.16
C GLU A 96 -2.69 -26.61 3.04
N THR A 97 -3.37 -25.57 2.59
CA THR A 97 -4.36 -25.65 1.50
C THR A 97 -3.71 -25.75 0.13
N VAL A 98 -2.71 -24.91 -0.14
CA VAL A 98 -2.05 -24.81 -1.46
C VAL A 98 -1.07 -25.98 -1.68
N GLY A 99 -0.47 -26.49 -0.60
CA GLY A 99 0.49 -27.60 -0.65
C GLY A 99 1.81 -27.21 -1.31
N ASP A 100 2.38 -28.13 -2.07
CA ASP A 100 3.65 -27.94 -2.77
C ASP A 100 3.49 -26.98 -3.98
N SER A 101 3.59 -25.70 -3.70
CA SER A 101 3.50 -24.61 -4.68
C SER A 101 4.86 -24.15 -5.23
N GLY A 102 5.96 -24.73 -4.74
CA GLY A 102 7.31 -24.25 -5.02
C GLY A 102 7.66 -22.93 -4.31
N CYS A 103 6.82 -22.44 -3.40
CA CYS A 103 7.08 -21.26 -2.57
C CYS A 103 7.80 -21.63 -1.28
N VAL A 104 8.57 -20.70 -0.73
CA VAL A 104 9.08 -20.78 0.65
C VAL A 104 7.99 -20.27 1.59
N TRP A 105 7.72 -21.00 2.66
CA TRP A 105 6.70 -20.68 3.64
C TRP A 105 7.32 -20.51 5.03
N ILE A 106 7.25 -19.30 5.58
CA ILE A 106 7.70 -18.96 6.92
C ILE A 106 6.46 -18.56 7.71
N GLY A 107 5.92 -19.48 8.49
CA GLY A 107 4.64 -19.25 9.16
C GLY A 107 4.58 -19.89 10.54
N GLN A 108 3.90 -19.21 11.47
CA GLN A 108 3.66 -19.74 12.81
C GLN A 108 2.25 -19.41 13.31
N VAL A 109 1.61 -20.42 13.90
CA VAL A 109 0.30 -20.23 14.56
C VAL A 109 0.43 -19.26 15.72
N SER A 110 -0.51 -18.33 15.85
CA SER A 110 -0.55 -17.27 16.86
C SER A 110 0.65 -16.32 16.83
N ALA A 111 1.35 -16.24 15.73
CA ALA A 111 2.47 -15.31 15.56
C ALA A 111 2.01 -13.85 15.59
N GLY A 112 2.77 -13.01 16.26
CA GLY A 112 2.67 -11.56 16.29
C GLY A 112 4.03 -10.93 16.04
N LEU A 113 4.16 -9.62 16.31
CA LEU A 113 5.36 -8.83 16.06
C LEU A 113 6.62 -9.44 16.69
N SER A 114 6.55 -9.92 17.93
CA SER A 114 7.73 -10.50 18.61
C SER A 114 8.27 -11.71 17.85
N TRP A 115 7.40 -12.63 17.42
CA TRP A 115 7.85 -13.76 16.60
C TRP A 115 8.41 -13.30 15.25
N PHE A 116 7.76 -12.33 14.63
CA PHE A 116 8.22 -11.80 13.36
C PHE A 116 9.62 -11.22 13.48
N GLN A 117 9.88 -10.42 14.54
CA GLN A 117 11.18 -9.82 14.84
C GLN A 117 12.24 -10.87 15.23
N ASP A 118 11.90 -11.78 16.14
CA ASP A 118 12.88 -12.63 16.80
C ASP A 118 13.19 -13.93 16.02
N THR A 119 12.30 -14.32 15.10
CA THR A 119 12.40 -15.58 14.34
C THR A 119 12.28 -15.35 12.83
N ALA A 120 11.14 -14.84 12.35
CA ALA A 120 10.86 -14.80 10.91
C ALA A 120 11.87 -13.95 10.14
N VAL A 121 12.31 -12.82 10.70
CA VAL A 121 13.35 -11.97 10.08
C VAL A 121 14.62 -12.76 9.81
N GLY A 122 15.06 -13.62 10.76
CA GLY A 122 16.23 -14.48 10.57
C GLY A 122 16.03 -15.49 9.46
N GLU A 123 14.87 -16.13 9.40
CA GLU A 123 14.52 -17.09 8.33
C GLU A 123 14.41 -16.43 6.96
N ILE A 124 13.89 -15.20 6.88
CA ILE A 124 13.89 -14.39 5.66
C ILE A 124 15.33 -14.07 5.25
N ASP A 125 16.16 -13.58 6.19
CA ASP A 125 17.55 -13.20 5.94
C ASP A 125 18.40 -14.36 5.39
N GLU A 126 18.10 -15.60 5.80
CA GLU A 126 18.71 -16.83 5.31
C GLU A 126 18.18 -17.28 3.94
N SER A 127 16.90 -17.01 3.65
CA SER A 127 16.21 -17.48 2.44
C SER A 127 16.32 -16.51 1.27
N VAL A 128 16.45 -15.21 1.53
CA VAL A 128 16.40 -14.17 0.51
C VAL A 128 17.63 -14.18 -0.41
N THR A 129 17.39 -14.18 -1.71
CA THR A 129 18.39 -14.13 -2.78
C THR A 129 17.96 -13.14 -3.86
N GLN A 130 18.83 -12.89 -4.84
CA GLN A 130 18.46 -12.11 -6.04
C GLN A 130 17.23 -12.71 -6.72
N GLY A 131 16.23 -11.87 -6.99
CA GLY A 131 14.97 -12.27 -7.62
C GLY A 131 13.94 -12.87 -6.64
N SER A 132 14.17 -12.83 -5.32
CA SER A 132 13.16 -13.21 -4.33
C SER A 132 12.02 -12.19 -4.29
N VAL A 133 10.80 -12.66 -4.15
CA VAL A 133 9.61 -11.86 -3.84
C VAL A 133 9.12 -12.24 -2.45
N ILE A 134 9.20 -11.32 -1.50
CA ILE A 134 8.80 -11.52 -0.12
C ILE A 134 7.38 -10.98 0.06
N ILE A 135 6.45 -11.80 0.53
CA ILE A 135 5.05 -11.46 0.80
C ILE A 135 4.78 -11.59 2.30
N ILE A 136 4.54 -10.47 2.97
CA ILE A 136 4.32 -10.42 4.43
C ILE A 136 2.83 -10.28 4.71
N ASN A 137 2.25 -11.23 5.47
CA ASN A 137 0.87 -11.20 5.95
C ASN A 137 0.83 -11.38 7.46
N MET A 138 1.05 -10.30 8.19
CA MET A 138 1.13 -10.25 9.66
C MET A 138 0.13 -9.23 10.22
N GLY A 139 -0.25 -9.37 11.49
CA GLY A 139 -0.93 -8.33 12.26
C GLY A 139 -2.29 -8.70 12.82
N VAL A 140 -2.97 -9.76 12.35
CA VAL A 140 -4.30 -10.11 12.87
C VAL A 140 -4.29 -10.43 14.37
N ASN A 141 -3.19 -10.94 14.89
CA ASN A 141 -3.05 -11.31 16.31
C ASN A 141 -2.67 -10.13 17.22
N ASP A 142 -2.25 -9.00 16.64
CA ASP A 142 -1.75 -7.87 17.42
C ASP A 142 -1.91 -6.52 16.71
N LEU A 143 -3.11 -6.21 16.26
CA LEU A 143 -3.47 -4.98 15.53
C LEU A 143 -3.02 -3.68 16.24
N GLY A 144 -2.84 -3.72 17.56
CA GLY A 144 -2.29 -2.58 18.31
C GLY A 144 -0.83 -2.27 18.03
N ASN A 145 -0.08 -3.18 17.38
CA ASN A 145 1.35 -3.06 17.15
C ASN A 145 1.74 -2.53 15.75
N ALA A 146 0.83 -1.85 15.03
CA ALA A 146 1.08 -1.35 13.67
C ALA A 146 2.40 -0.58 13.55
N TRP A 147 2.71 0.31 14.49
CA TRP A 147 3.94 1.09 14.50
C TRP A 147 5.19 0.23 14.73
N GLY A 148 5.10 -0.82 15.53
CA GLY A 148 6.20 -1.76 15.72
C GLY A 148 6.55 -2.52 14.44
N TYR A 149 5.53 -2.94 13.67
CA TYR A 149 5.76 -3.51 12.33
C TYR A 149 6.41 -2.51 11.38
N ILE A 150 5.93 -1.26 11.38
CA ILE A 150 6.48 -0.19 10.53
C ILE A 150 7.96 0.07 10.86
N ASP A 151 8.30 0.22 12.13
CA ASP A 151 9.68 0.50 12.56
C ASP A 151 10.61 -0.64 12.16
N LEU A 152 10.21 -1.89 12.37
CA LEU A 152 10.99 -3.07 11.98
C LEU A 152 11.15 -3.15 10.45
N LEU A 153 10.06 -2.94 9.71
CA LEU A 153 10.07 -3.06 8.26
C LEU A 153 10.83 -1.92 7.58
N LYS A 154 10.82 -0.71 8.15
CA LYS A 154 11.69 0.40 7.68
C LYS A 154 13.17 0.06 7.77
N GLU A 155 13.56 -0.77 8.73
CA GLU A 155 14.93 -1.24 8.85
C GLU A 155 15.22 -2.39 7.87
N LYS A 156 14.31 -3.35 7.76
CA LYS A 156 14.56 -4.63 7.07
C LYS A 156 14.32 -4.59 5.56
N ILE A 157 13.31 -3.89 5.10
CA ILE A 157 12.97 -3.83 3.67
C ILE A 157 14.16 -3.36 2.82
N PRO A 158 14.86 -2.24 3.16
CA PRO A 158 16.02 -1.84 2.38
C PRO A 158 17.12 -2.91 2.32
N GLN A 159 17.35 -3.64 3.43
CA GLN A 159 18.36 -4.71 3.48
C GLN A 159 18.01 -5.88 2.56
N TRP A 160 16.73 -6.27 2.47
CA TRP A 160 16.27 -7.33 1.56
C TRP A 160 16.31 -6.88 0.10
N MET A 161 15.95 -5.62 -0.15
CA MET A 161 16.05 -5.03 -1.50
C MET A 161 17.49 -4.92 -1.98
N GLU A 162 18.45 -4.63 -1.11
CA GLU A 162 19.89 -4.65 -1.43
C GLU A 162 20.39 -6.05 -1.84
N LYS A 163 19.73 -7.12 -1.34
CA LYS A 163 19.98 -8.50 -1.80
C LYS A 163 19.27 -8.84 -3.12
N GLY A 164 18.53 -7.88 -3.69
CA GLY A 164 17.81 -8.02 -4.96
C GLY A 164 16.41 -8.61 -4.83
N ALA A 165 15.76 -8.47 -3.67
CA ALA A 165 14.38 -8.86 -3.47
C ALA A 165 13.40 -7.72 -3.76
N GLU A 166 12.16 -8.07 -4.16
CA GLU A 166 10.98 -7.21 -4.02
C GLU A 166 10.23 -7.59 -2.73
N VAL A 167 9.65 -6.59 -2.07
CA VAL A 167 8.91 -6.80 -0.83
C VAL A 167 7.49 -6.28 -0.95
N TYR A 168 6.53 -7.12 -0.60
CA TYR A 168 5.11 -6.80 -0.59
C TYR A 168 4.52 -7.02 0.80
N TYR A 169 3.61 -6.13 1.20
CA TYR A 169 2.77 -6.35 2.35
C TYR A 169 1.34 -6.68 1.89
N MET A 170 0.85 -7.84 2.31
CA MET A 170 -0.54 -8.24 2.07
C MET A 170 -1.41 -7.66 3.17
N SER A 171 -2.46 -6.92 2.81
CA SER A 171 -3.40 -6.37 3.80
C SER A 171 -3.93 -7.46 4.73
N VAL A 172 -4.08 -7.14 6.01
CA VAL A 172 -4.72 -8.05 6.97
C VAL A 172 -6.15 -8.30 6.53
N ASN A 173 -6.48 -9.55 6.29
CA ASN A 173 -7.76 -10.00 5.77
C ASN A 173 -8.88 -9.87 6.81
N PRO A 174 -10.16 -9.77 6.40
CA PRO A 174 -11.28 -9.57 7.31
C PRO A 174 -11.51 -10.78 8.24
N VAL A 175 -12.27 -10.55 9.29
CA VAL A 175 -12.79 -11.55 10.23
C VAL A 175 -14.32 -11.64 10.13
N GLU A 176 -14.89 -12.77 10.56
CA GLU A 176 -16.34 -12.98 10.58
C GLU A 176 -16.82 -13.23 12.01
N ASN A 177 -17.61 -12.28 12.55
CA ASN A 177 -18.22 -12.41 13.89
C ASN A 177 -17.24 -12.75 15.03
N HIS A 178 -15.98 -12.30 14.94
CA HIS A 178 -14.99 -12.57 15.98
C HIS A 178 -15.22 -11.67 17.21
N PRO A 179 -15.18 -12.22 18.44
CA PRO A 179 -15.58 -11.48 19.63
C PRO A 179 -14.59 -10.37 20.06
N TYR A 180 -13.33 -10.42 19.63
CA TYR A 180 -12.26 -9.53 20.07
C TYR A 180 -11.55 -8.78 18.94
N ILE A 181 -11.80 -9.13 17.69
CA ILE A 181 -11.19 -8.51 16.52
C ILE A 181 -12.31 -7.95 15.65
N SER A 182 -12.28 -6.67 15.35
CA SER A 182 -13.26 -6.04 14.46
C SER A 182 -12.64 -5.74 13.10
N ASN A 183 -13.47 -5.72 12.05
CA ASN A 183 -13.04 -5.29 10.73
C ASN A 183 -12.69 -3.80 10.67
N GLU A 184 -13.17 -2.98 11.62
CA GLU A 184 -12.78 -1.58 11.79
C GLU A 184 -11.34 -1.47 12.29
N ASP A 185 -10.94 -2.28 13.28
CA ASP A 185 -9.56 -2.32 13.78
C ASP A 185 -8.60 -2.81 12.70
N ILE A 186 -9.00 -3.82 11.91
CA ILE A 186 -8.24 -4.31 10.75
C ILE A 186 -8.07 -3.21 9.71
N ALA A 187 -9.14 -2.51 9.34
CA ALA A 187 -9.08 -1.41 8.37
C ALA A 187 -8.17 -0.28 8.86
N ASN A 188 -8.22 0.05 10.15
CA ASN A 188 -7.32 1.05 10.75
C ASN A 188 -5.86 0.59 10.71
N PHE A 189 -5.57 -0.65 11.08
CA PHE A 189 -4.24 -1.23 11.00
C PHE A 189 -3.69 -1.21 9.56
N ASN A 190 -4.46 -1.69 8.60
CA ASN A 190 -4.10 -1.68 7.18
C ASN A 190 -3.80 -0.26 6.68
N ASN A 191 -4.64 0.72 7.04
CA ASN A 191 -4.45 2.11 6.65
C ASN A 191 -3.18 2.72 7.26
N ILE A 192 -2.86 2.40 8.52
CA ILE A 192 -1.61 2.86 9.17
C ILE A 192 -0.41 2.29 8.43
N LEU A 193 -0.38 0.99 8.13
CA LEU A 193 0.72 0.35 7.40
C LEU A 193 0.86 0.90 5.99
N TYR A 194 -0.22 0.94 5.22
CA TYR A 194 -0.22 1.43 3.84
C TYR A 194 0.40 2.84 3.71
N ASN A 195 0.08 3.73 4.65
CA ASN A 195 0.55 5.13 4.60
C ASN A 195 1.95 5.34 5.19
N ASN A 196 2.54 4.35 5.88
CA ASN A 196 3.77 4.57 6.63
C ASN A 196 4.89 3.57 6.35
N LEU A 197 4.65 2.50 5.60
CA LEU A 197 5.72 1.62 5.09
C LEU A 197 6.60 2.38 4.08
N PRO A 198 7.83 1.93 3.82
CA PRO A 198 8.67 2.45 2.75
C PRO A 198 7.91 2.50 1.41
N SER A 199 8.11 3.54 0.62
CA SER A 199 7.40 3.76 -0.66
C SER A 199 7.64 2.65 -1.68
N GLU A 200 8.76 1.96 -1.55
CA GLU A 200 9.16 0.84 -2.42
C GLU A 200 8.45 -0.48 -2.06
N THR A 201 7.73 -0.51 -0.91
CA THR A 201 6.97 -1.68 -0.51
C THR A 201 5.72 -1.83 -1.37
N GLY A 202 5.60 -2.93 -2.09
CA GLY A 202 4.37 -3.26 -2.79
C GLY A 202 3.22 -3.54 -1.80
N TRP A 203 1.99 -3.23 -2.22
CA TRP A 203 0.79 -3.51 -1.43
C TRP A 203 -0.14 -4.47 -2.16
N ILE A 204 -0.56 -5.56 -1.50
CA ILE A 204 -1.53 -6.52 -2.04
C ILE A 204 -2.83 -6.38 -1.26
N GLU A 205 -3.86 -5.82 -1.89
CA GLU A 205 -5.12 -5.47 -1.23
C GLU A 205 -6.08 -6.66 -1.20
N THR A 206 -5.73 -7.68 -0.42
CA THR A 206 -6.57 -8.88 -0.27
C THR A 206 -7.79 -8.67 0.61
N ASN A 207 -7.76 -7.68 1.52
CA ASN A 207 -8.90 -7.38 2.39
C ASN A 207 -10.11 -6.93 1.59
N SER A 208 -9.97 -5.88 0.78
CA SER A 208 -11.05 -5.38 -0.08
C SER A 208 -11.49 -6.43 -1.10
N TYR A 209 -10.53 -7.17 -1.69
CA TYR A 209 -10.83 -8.26 -2.60
C TYR A 209 -11.76 -9.31 -1.98
N LEU A 210 -11.51 -9.72 -0.72
CA LEU A 210 -12.36 -10.69 -0.02
C LEU A 210 -13.72 -10.09 0.35
N LEU A 211 -13.77 -8.84 0.78
CA LEU A 211 -15.03 -8.15 1.09
C LEU A 211 -15.95 -8.06 -0.14
N GLU A 212 -15.38 -7.87 -1.32
CA GLU A 212 -16.12 -7.77 -2.58
C GLU A 212 -16.48 -9.14 -3.16
N SER A 213 -15.53 -10.09 -3.17
CA SER A 213 -15.71 -11.41 -3.79
C SER A 213 -16.35 -12.46 -2.87
N GLY A 214 -16.50 -12.13 -1.57
CA GLY A 214 -16.98 -13.05 -0.54
C GLY A 214 -15.90 -13.99 -0.04
N TYR A 215 -16.01 -14.39 1.21
CA TYR A 215 -15.13 -15.33 1.91
C TYR A 215 -15.91 -16.13 2.95
N SER A 216 -15.33 -17.23 3.42
CA SER A 216 -15.85 -18.06 4.50
C SER A 216 -14.78 -18.36 5.52
N THR A 217 -15.17 -18.42 6.79
CA THR A 217 -14.27 -18.77 7.89
C THR A 217 -14.74 -20.03 8.61
N GLN A 218 -13.79 -20.73 9.25
CA GLN A 218 -14.08 -21.89 10.07
C GLN A 218 -14.46 -21.52 11.51
N ASP A 219 -13.86 -20.44 12.01
CA ASP A 219 -13.96 -20.00 13.42
C ASP A 219 -14.04 -18.47 13.57
N GLY A 220 -14.29 -17.77 12.50
CA GLY A 220 -14.31 -16.32 12.45
C GLY A 220 -12.97 -15.66 12.09
N VAL A 221 -11.85 -16.40 12.17
CA VAL A 221 -10.49 -15.89 11.86
C VAL A 221 -9.84 -16.69 10.75
N HIS A 222 -9.85 -18.01 10.85
CA HIS A 222 -9.24 -18.91 9.87
C HIS A 222 -10.20 -19.21 8.75
N PHE A 223 -9.72 -19.11 7.53
CA PHE A 223 -10.53 -19.31 6.33
C PHE A 223 -10.71 -20.80 6.00
N ASP A 224 -11.74 -21.10 5.22
CA ASP A 224 -11.87 -22.40 4.58
C ASP A 224 -10.86 -22.55 3.41
N ALA A 225 -10.73 -23.76 2.91
CA ALA A 225 -9.76 -24.06 1.85
C ALA A 225 -10.06 -23.28 0.54
N GLU A 226 -11.33 -23.06 0.20
CA GLU A 226 -11.70 -22.30 -0.99
C GLU A 226 -11.24 -20.84 -0.88
N THR A 227 -11.43 -20.21 0.27
CA THR A 227 -11.01 -18.84 0.52
C THR A 227 -9.49 -18.73 0.56
N TYR A 228 -8.76 -19.66 1.19
CA TYR A 228 -7.30 -19.66 1.15
C TYR A 228 -6.75 -19.78 -0.28
N GLN A 229 -7.33 -20.67 -1.08
CA GLN A 229 -6.95 -20.81 -2.50
C GLN A 229 -7.24 -19.53 -3.30
N LYS A 230 -8.35 -18.85 -3.00
CA LYS A 230 -8.73 -17.58 -3.61
C LYS A 230 -7.70 -16.48 -3.25
N ILE A 231 -7.28 -16.36 -1.99
CA ILE A 231 -6.26 -15.41 -1.55
C ILE A 231 -4.95 -15.66 -2.28
N PHE A 232 -4.50 -16.92 -2.31
CA PHE A 232 -3.26 -17.29 -2.99
C PHE A 232 -3.30 -16.93 -4.48
N ASN A 233 -4.37 -17.33 -5.19
CA ASN A 233 -4.51 -17.06 -6.61
C ASN A 233 -4.50 -15.55 -6.92
N TYR A 234 -5.26 -14.77 -6.15
CA TYR A 234 -5.28 -13.32 -6.31
C TYR A 234 -3.89 -12.70 -6.04
N THR A 235 -3.19 -13.16 -5.00
CA THR A 235 -1.81 -12.73 -4.71
C THR A 235 -0.88 -12.99 -5.89
N MET A 236 -0.91 -14.19 -6.44
CA MET A 236 -0.08 -14.56 -7.59
C MET A 236 -0.45 -13.79 -8.87
N GLU A 237 -1.73 -13.49 -9.06
CA GLU A 237 -2.21 -12.66 -10.17
C GLU A 237 -1.65 -11.22 -10.06
N VAL A 238 -1.72 -10.60 -8.89
CA VAL A 238 -1.15 -9.27 -8.65
C VAL A 238 0.36 -9.26 -8.91
N LEU A 239 1.08 -10.28 -8.41
CA LEU A 239 2.54 -10.39 -8.57
C LEU A 239 2.98 -10.68 -10.00
N SER A 240 2.16 -11.35 -10.81
CA SER A 240 2.47 -11.67 -12.21
C SER A 240 2.38 -10.48 -13.18
N GLY A 241 1.99 -9.29 -12.67
CA GLY A 241 2.01 -8.04 -13.45
C GLY A 241 0.66 -7.63 -14.04
N PHE A 242 -0.44 -8.34 -13.77
CA PHE A 242 -1.78 -7.84 -14.11
C PHE A 242 -2.20 -6.61 -13.27
N GLY A 243 -1.44 -6.29 -12.22
CA GLY A 243 -1.67 -5.15 -11.34
C GLY A 243 -0.59 -4.06 -11.38
N ARG A 244 0.44 -4.18 -12.22
CA ARG A 244 1.47 -3.14 -12.39
C ARG A 244 1.00 -2.10 -13.41
N GLN A 245 0.09 -1.22 -13.01
CA GLN A 245 -0.27 0.02 -13.73
C GLN A 245 -0.06 1.22 -12.83
#